data_054455aae34d5df3d29f03fcc5303917
#
_entry.id   054455aae34d5df3d29f03fcc5303917
#
_cell.length_a   1.000
_cell.length_b   1.000
_cell.length_c   1.000
_cell.angle_alpha   90.00
_cell.angle_beta   90.00
_cell.angle_gamma   90.00
#
_symmetry.space_group_name_H-M   'P 1'
#
loop_
_entity.id
_entity.type
_entity.pdbx_description
1 polymer ?
#
loop_
_entity_poly.entity_id
_entity_poly.type
_entity_poly.pdbx_seq_one_letter_code
_entity_poly.pdbx_strand_id
1 'polypeptide(L)'
;EISACLVGSEMCIRDRDNELLVHPEESWKSLCPVGADNQRNLCASAEDHNGDVEAVLAECDEVVEHTYHVRAAQQAMMETFRTYCFMDTYGRLNVLSSTQIVYHARRILSNALGIPKSKIRVSKPRIGGGFGAKQTVVAEIFPAFVTWKTGKPSKMIFTREESQTASTPRHEMEVTIRLGAMKDGRIRAIDLYTLSNTGAYGEHGPTTVGLSGHKSIPMYGSLEAYRFAYDVVYSNVMSAGAYRGYGATQGIFAVESAVSEMAARLGIDPIRIREQNMVREGQFMPAYYGETANSCALDQLSLIHISEPTRQAE
;
A
#
# COMPACT_ATOMS: atom_id res chain seq x y z
N GLU A 1 -19.43 2.04 17.97
CA GLU A 1 -18.56 2.35 19.14
C GLU A 1 -17.14 1.79 18.96
N ILE A 2 -16.95 0.58 18.44
CA ILE A 2 -15.62 0.00 18.22
C ILE A 2 -14.87 0.73 17.09
N SER A 3 -15.56 1.17 16.05
CA SER A 3 -14.98 1.91 14.92
C SER A 3 -14.48 3.31 15.34
N ALA A 4 -15.21 4.00 16.18
CA ALA A 4 -14.81 5.31 16.70
C ALA A 4 -13.60 5.22 17.66
N CYS A 5 -13.47 4.11 18.41
CA CYS A 5 -12.31 3.86 19.27
C CYS A 5 -11.04 3.56 18.49
N LEU A 6 -11.13 2.89 17.33
CA LEU A 6 -9.97 2.60 16.48
C LEU A 6 -9.41 3.88 15.85
N VAL A 7 -10.26 4.70 15.25
CA VAL A 7 -9.86 5.98 14.66
C VAL A 7 -9.31 6.93 15.72
N GLY A 8 -9.95 7.00 16.87
CA GLY A 8 -9.45 7.79 18.01
C GLY A 8 -8.13 7.29 18.58
N SER A 9 -7.89 5.98 18.59
CA SER A 9 -6.63 5.41 19.08
C SER A 9 -5.46 5.66 18.12
N GLU A 10 -5.70 5.67 16.81
CA GLU A 10 -4.65 5.90 15.82
C GLU A 10 -4.23 7.37 15.78
N MET A 11 -5.15 8.29 15.82
CA MET A 11 -4.84 9.71 16.00
C MET A 11 -4.13 9.98 17.33
N CYS A 12 -4.54 9.31 18.40
CA CYS A 12 -3.86 9.40 19.70
C CYS A 12 -2.46 8.82 19.69
N ILE A 13 -2.16 7.82 18.87
CA ILE A 13 -0.81 7.27 18.73
C ILE A 13 0.12 8.27 18.06
N ARG A 14 -0.37 8.97 17.05
CA ARG A 14 0.41 10.00 16.35
C ARG A 14 0.80 11.17 17.25
N ASP A 15 -0.08 11.57 18.17
CA ASP A 15 0.08 12.77 19.00
C ASP A 15 0.63 12.49 20.39
N ARG A 16 0.89 11.24 20.74
CA ARG A 16 1.44 10.88 22.05
C ARG A 16 2.96 10.92 22.05
N ASP A 17 3.53 11.39 23.16
CA ASP A 17 4.85 10.96 23.62
C ASP A 17 4.72 9.51 24.10
N ASN A 18 4.66 8.59 23.16
CA ASN A 18 4.56 7.17 23.46
C ASN A 18 5.95 6.60 23.75
N GLU A 19 6.04 5.73 24.75
CA GLU A 19 7.17 4.81 24.81
C GLU A 19 7.28 4.09 23.47
N LEU A 20 8.48 4.08 22.92
CA LEU A 20 8.74 3.46 21.62
C LEU A 20 8.38 1.98 21.69
N LEU A 21 7.63 1.53 20.69
CA LEU A 21 7.31 0.11 20.53
C LEU A 21 8.56 -0.72 20.25
N VAL A 22 9.61 -0.08 19.75
CA VAL A 22 10.91 -0.67 19.46
C VAL A 22 11.98 0.25 20.04
N HIS A 23 12.93 -0.28 20.81
CA HIS A 23 14.02 0.51 21.35
C HIS A 23 14.87 1.15 20.25
N PRO A 24 15.06 2.45 20.26
CA PRO A 24 15.83 3.18 19.26
C PRO A 24 17.33 3.08 19.55
N GLU A 25 17.89 1.90 19.49
CA GLU A 25 19.33 1.73 19.48
C GLU A 25 19.94 2.28 18.17
N GLU A 26 21.23 2.56 18.16
CA GLU A 26 21.86 3.16 16.97
C GLU A 26 21.76 2.31 15.71
N SER A 27 21.77 0.99 15.84
CA SER A 27 21.54 0.03 14.75
C SER A 27 20.13 0.14 14.13
N TRP A 28 19.17 0.54 14.94
CA TRP A 28 17.78 0.78 14.52
C TRP A 28 17.64 2.08 13.74
N LYS A 29 18.34 3.13 14.10
CA LYS A 29 18.31 4.42 13.38
C LYS A 29 18.73 4.28 11.92
N SER A 30 19.63 3.38 11.61
CA SER A 30 20.07 3.12 10.23
C SER A 30 19.01 2.46 9.34
N LEU A 31 17.95 1.92 9.93
CA LEU A 31 16.85 1.26 9.23
C LEU A 31 15.60 2.16 9.11
N CYS A 32 15.62 3.34 9.73
CA CYS A 32 14.49 4.25 9.68
C CYS A 32 14.32 4.83 8.27
N PRO A 33 13.14 4.77 7.68
CA PRO A 33 12.81 5.46 6.44
C PRO A 33 12.97 6.99 6.58
N VAL A 34 13.03 7.66 5.45
CA VAL A 34 13.03 9.13 5.40
C VAL A 34 11.77 9.68 6.09
N GLY A 35 11.95 10.68 6.95
CA GLY A 35 10.85 11.29 7.70
C GLY A 35 10.40 10.51 8.94
N ALA A 36 11.12 9.44 9.34
CA ALA A 36 10.79 8.71 10.55
C ALA A 36 11.04 9.53 11.82
N ASP A 37 10.13 9.42 12.77
CA ASP A 37 10.23 10.01 14.11
C ASP A 37 9.67 9.01 15.12
N ASN A 38 10.56 8.31 15.79
CA ASN A 38 10.17 7.24 16.70
C ASN A 38 9.48 7.74 17.98
N GLN A 39 9.75 8.96 18.41
CA GLN A 39 9.07 9.54 19.58
C GLN A 39 7.60 9.81 19.31
N ARG A 40 7.25 10.05 18.05
CA ARG A 40 5.87 10.22 17.58
C ARG A 40 5.25 8.96 17.00
N ASN A 41 5.90 7.81 17.12
CA ASN A 41 5.53 6.58 16.41
C ASN A 41 5.41 6.73 14.89
N LEU A 42 6.09 7.71 14.32
CA LEU A 42 6.06 7.99 12.90
C LEU A 42 7.09 7.11 12.17
N CYS A 43 6.61 6.18 11.37
CA CYS A 43 7.43 5.30 10.54
C CYS A 43 8.05 6.05 9.35
N ALA A 44 7.26 6.89 8.70
CA ALA A 44 7.68 7.72 7.59
C ALA A 44 6.73 8.89 7.39
N SER A 45 7.26 9.98 6.85
CA SER A 45 6.49 11.14 6.41
C SER A 45 7.15 11.72 5.17
N ALA A 46 6.36 12.08 4.17
CA ALA A 46 6.87 12.76 2.98
C ALA A 46 5.78 13.62 2.34
N GLU A 47 6.24 14.60 1.59
CA GLU A 47 5.41 15.48 0.78
C GLU A 47 6.03 15.66 -0.60
N ASP A 48 5.18 15.72 -1.61
CA ASP A 48 5.51 16.02 -3.00
C ASP A 48 4.46 16.97 -3.57
N HIS A 49 4.88 17.98 -4.33
CA HIS A 49 3.97 18.99 -4.88
C HIS A 49 4.48 19.57 -6.19
N ASN A 50 3.56 20.14 -6.94
CA ASN A 50 3.86 20.98 -8.10
C ASN A 50 2.83 22.11 -8.18
N GLY A 51 3.31 23.34 -8.36
CA GLY A 51 2.48 24.54 -8.35
C GLY A 51 2.00 24.94 -6.95
N ASP A 52 1.18 25.98 -6.87
CA ASP A 52 0.55 26.47 -5.65
C ASP A 52 -0.90 25.96 -5.58
N VAL A 53 -1.08 24.85 -4.86
CA VAL A 53 -2.38 24.18 -4.77
C VAL A 53 -3.43 25.05 -4.09
N GLU A 54 -3.04 25.84 -3.07
CA GLU A 54 -3.98 26.70 -2.35
C GLU A 54 -4.48 27.84 -3.24
N ALA A 55 -3.57 28.48 -4.00
CA ALA A 55 -3.94 29.54 -4.93
C ALA A 55 -4.88 29.02 -6.03
N VAL A 56 -4.59 27.83 -6.61
CA VAL A 56 -5.43 27.25 -7.66
C VAL A 56 -6.79 26.81 -7.11
N LEU A 57 -6.85 26.21 -5.91
CA LEU A 57 -8.12 25.84 -5.29
C LEU A 57 -9.01 27.05 -5.00
N ALA A 58 -8.42 28.18 -4.58
CA ALA A 58 -9.16 29.41 -4.33
C ALA A 58 -9.79 30.03 -5.61
N GLU A 59 -9.28 29.71 -6.77
CA GLU A 59 -9.80 30.17 -8.05
C GLU A 59 -10.81 29.19 -8.68
N CYS A 60 -10.99 28.01 -8.11
CA CYS A 60 -11.97 27.03 -8.62
C CYS A 60 -13.38 27.44 -8.33
N ASP A 61 -14.31 27.12 -9.24
CA ASP A 61 -15.74 27.36 -9.05
C ASP A 61 -16.35 26.42 -8.02
N GLU A 62 -15.83 25.21 -7.89
CA GLU A 62 -16.27 24.20 -6.94
C GLU A 62 -15.07 23.45 -6.35
N VAL A 63 -15.13 23.17 -5.05
CA VAL A 63 -14.14 22.36 -4.33
C VAL A 63 -14.84 21.26 -3.56
N VAL A 64 -14.49 20.01 -3.83
CA VAL A 64 -14.87 18.85 -3.02
C VAL A 64 -13.79 18.62 -1.98
N GLU A 65 -14.16 18.58 -0.72
CA GLU A 65 -13.29 18.20 0.39
C GLU A 65 -13.92 17.03 1.15
N HIS A 66 -13.20 15.91 1.25
CA HIS A 66 -13.71 14.72 1.91
C HIS A 66 -12.56 13.84 2.45
N THR A 67 -12.83 13.14 3.55
CA THR A 67 -11.94 12.11 4.10
C THR A 67 -12.58 10.74 3.92
N TYR A 68 -11.87 9.86 3.22
CA TYR A 68 -12.28 8.48 2.97
C TYR A 68 -11.48 7.52 3.84
N HIS A 69 -12.16 6.57 4.45
CA HIS A 69 -11.54 5.55 5.30
C HIS A 69 -11.55 4.19 4.61
N VAL A 70 -10.37 3.60 4.44
CA VAL A 70 -10.17 2.26 3.86
C VAL A 70 -9.62 1.34 4.95
N ARG A 71 -10.43 0.39 5.38
CA ARG A 71 -10.08 -0.54 6.45
C ARG A 71 -8.99 -1.53 6.04
N ALA A 72 -8.26 -2.03 7.04
CA ALA A 72 -7.41 -3.19 6.88
C ALA A 72 -8.23 -4.40 6.39
N ALA A 73 -7.68 -5.13 5.42
CA ALA A 73 -8.32 -6.30 4.85
C ALA A 73 -7.29 -7.39 4.56
N GLN A 74 -7.65 -8.64 4.86
CA GLN A 74 -6.80 -9.79 4.57
C GLN A 74 -7.00 -10.26 3.12
N GLN A 75 -5.91 -10.78 2.52
CA GLN A 75 -5.89 -11.24 1.13
C GLN A 75 -6.74 -12.48 0.90
N ALA A 76 -7.01 -13.26 1.94
CA ALA A 76 -7.90 -14.43 1.94
C ALA A 76 -7.61 -15.44 0.82
N MET A 77 -6.31 -15.61 0.45
CA MET A 77 -5.89 -16.58 -0.55
C MET A 77 -6.35 -18.00 -0.16
N MET A 78 -6.69 -18.81 -1.16
CA MET A 78 -7.23 -20.15 -0.95
C MET A 78 -6.25 -21.04 -0.17
N GLU A 79 -4.97 -21.02 -0.53
CA GLU A 79 -3.89 -21.67 0.19
C GLU A 79 -3.40 -20.78 1.33
N THR A 80 -3.48 -21.27 2.56
CA THR A 80 -2.92 -20.63 3.76
C THR A 80 -1.39 -20.62 3.73
N PHE A 81 -0.75 -19.95 4.68
CA PHE A 81 0.71 -19.98 4.80
C PHE A 81 1.17 -21.38 5.20
N ARG A 82 2.22 -21.87 4.51
CA ARG A 82 2.81 -23.17 4.82
C ARG A 82 4.28 -23.24 4.44
N THR A 83 5.05 -23.90 5.28
CA THR A 83 6.48 -24.09 5.09
C THR A 83 6.89 -25.46 5.62
N TYR A 84 7.79 -26.11 4.89
CA TYR A 84 8.45 -27.36 5.28
C TYR A 84 9.97 -27.18 5.18
N CYS A 85 10.69 -27.58 6.22
CA CYS A 85 12.14 -27.43 6.31
C CYS A 85 12.81 -28.78 6.57
N PHE A 86 13.98 -28.99 5.98
CA PHE A 86 14.85 -30.16 6.23
C PHE A 86 16.31 -29.82 5.93
N MET A 87 17.24 -30.61 6.51
CA MET A 87 18.66 -30.54 6.17
C MET A 87 18.97 -31.47 5.02
N ASP A 88 19.71 -31.00 4.01
CA ASP A 88 20.20 -31.88 2.95
C ASP A 88 21.53 -32.57 3.32
N THR A 89 21.97 -33.49 2.47
CA THR A 89 23.24 -34.23 2.66
C THR A 89 24.47 -33.35 2.64
N TYR A 90 24.38 -32.12 2.14
CA TYR A 90 25.47 -31.13 2.11
C TYR A 90 25.44 -30.19 3.33
N GLY A 91 24.57 -30.46 4.30
CA GLY A 91 24.41 -29.63 5.50
C GLY A 91 23.80 -28.26 5.22
N ARG A 92 22.94 -28.15 4.21
CA ARG A 92 22.18 -26.93 3.91
C ARG A 92 20.75 -27.05 4.41
N LEU A 93 20.25 -25.97 4.99
CA LEU A 93 18.86 -25.82 5.35
C LEU A 93 18.03 -25.60 4.08
N ASN A 94 17.16 -26.55 3.75
CA ASN A 94 16.20 -26.44 2.68
C ASN A 94 14.87 -25.98 3.23
N VAL A 95 14.30 -24.93 2.64
CA VAL A 95 13.03 -24.33 3.01
C VAL A 95 12.09 -24.37 1.80
N LEU A 96 11.11 -25.24 1.84
CA LEU A 96 10.02 -25.32 0.85
C LEU A 96 8.88 -24.48 1.38
N SER A 97 8.63 -23.32 0.78
CA SER A 97 7.61 -22.40 1.26
C SER A 97 6.69 -21.92 0.14
N SER A 98 5.42 -21.74 0.52
CA SER A 98 4.43 -21.03 -0.29
C SER A 98 4.69 -19.52 -0.22
N THR A 99 5.77 -19.07 -0.88
CA THR A 99 6.25 -17.68 -0.87
C THR A 99 6.28 -17.07 -2.26
N GLN A 100 6.11 -15.75 -2.36
CA GLN A 100 6.29 -14.97 -3.59
C GLN A 100 7.76 -14.48 -3.75
N ILE A 101 8.61 -14.59 -2.70
CA ILE A 101 9.89 -13.87 -2.59
C ILE A 101 11.07 -14.77 -2.18
N VAL A 102 11.33 -15.85 -2.88
CA VAL A 102 12.37 -16.87 -2.53
C VAL A 102 13.74 -16.27 -2.16
N TYR A 103 14.19 -15.24 -2.86
CA TYR A 103 15.49 -14.61 -2.61
C TYR A 103 15.46 -13.73 -1.36
N HIS A 104 14.40 -12.98 -1.13
CA HIS A 104 14.22 -12.17 0.08
C HIS A 104 14.02 -13.07 1.30
N ALA A 105 13.20 -14.12 1.21
CA ALA A 105 13.05 -15.12 2.26
C ALA A 105 14.41 -15.72 2.66
N ARG A 106 15.25 -16.09 1.69
CA ARG A 106 16.61 -16.56 1.98
C ARG A 106 17.44 -15.52 2.72
N ARG A 107 17.38 -14.25 2.31
CA ARG A 107 18.11 -13.16 2.97
C ARG A 107 17.63 -12.94 4.41
N ILE A 108 16.32 -12.87 4.62
CA ILE A 108 15.72 -12.67 5.93
C ILE A 108 16.06 -13.83 6.87
N LEU A 109 15.92 -15.08 6.40
CA LEU A 109 16.28 -16.26 7.16
C LEU A 109 17.78 -16.30 7.51
N SER A 110 18.65 -15.90 6.60
CA SER A 110 20.10 -15.80 6.83
C SER A 110 20.40 -14.82 7.96
N ASN A 111 19.78 -13.65 7.94
CA ASN A 111 19.97 -12.63 8.98
C ASN A 111 19.40 -13.09 10.32
N ALA A 112 18.17 -13.60 10.33
CA ALA A 112 17.49 -14.01 11.54
C ALA A 112 18.14 -15.23 12.25
N LEU A 113 18.68 -16.17 11.48
CA LEU A 113 19.34 -17.35 12.01
C LEU A 113 20.85 -17.17 12.26
N GLY A 114 21.44 -16.07 11.78
CA GLY A 114 22.88 -15.80 11.87
C GLY A 114 23.72 -16.78 11.06
N ILE A 115 23.21 -17.28 9.93
CA ILE A 115 23.91 -18.28 9.08
C ILE A 115 24.12 -17.77 7.66
N PRO A 116 25.19 -18.17 6.98
CA PRO A 116 25.46 -17.70 5.62
C PRO A 116 24.36 -18.10 4.63
N LYS A 117 24.04 -17.21 3.68
CA LYS A 117 23.05 -17.48 2.60
C LYS A 117 23.38 -18.76 1.80
N SER A 118 24.66 -19.13 1.68
CA SER A 118 25.11 -20.36 1.02
C SER A 118 24.64 -21.64 1.71
N LYS A 119 24.31 -21.55 3.01
CA LYS A 119 23.77 -22.65 3.81
C LYS A 119 22.24 -22.74 3.77
N ILE A 120 21.57 -21.85 3.06
CA ILE A 120 20.10 -21.84 2.95
C ILE A 120 19.68 -21.94 1.48
N ARG A 121 18.78 -22.87 1.21
CA ARG A 121 18.09 -23.01 -0.06
C ARG A 121 16.59 -22.82 0.16
N VAL A 122 16.03 -21.76 -0.43
CA VAL A 122 14.57 -21.55 -0.44
C VAL A 122 14.03 -21.96 -1.79
N SER A 123 13.00 -22.77 -1.79
CA SER A 123 12.33 -23.25 -3.00
C SER A 123 10.84 -23.00 -2.91
N LYS A 124 10.26 -22.53 -4.01
CA LYS A 124 8.85 -22.26 -4.14
C LYS A 124 8.20 -23.35 -4.98
N PRO A 125 7.29 -24.19 -4.40
CA PRO A 125 6.39 -25.04 -5.19
C PRO A 125 5.34 -24.18 -5.89
N ARG A 126 4.37 -24.78 -6.56
CA ARG A 126 3.16 -24.08 -7.00
C ARG A 126 2.42 -23.54 -5.77
N ILE A 127 1.95 -22.29 -5.85
CA ILE A 127 1.26 -21.63 -4.74
C ILE A 127 -0.20 -21.38 -5.11
N GLY A 128 -1.09 -21.60 -4.14
CA GLY A 128 -2.54 -21.43 -4.27
C GLY A 128 -3.03 -20.03 -3.94
N GLY A 129 -2.37 -19.02 -4.54
CA GLY A 129 -2.64 -17.59 -4.32
C GLY A 129 -1.68 -16.94 -3.32
N GLY A 130 -1.51 -15.65 -3.47
CA GLY A 130 -0.68 -14.83 -2.58
C GLY A 130 -1.20 -13.41 -2.48
N PHE A 131 -1.52 -12.78 -3.62
CA PHE A 131 -2.06 -11.43 -3.71
C PHE A 131 -1.27 -10.37 -2.92
N GLY A 132 0.03 -10.62 -2.70
CA GLY A 132 0.90 -9.79 -1.87
C GLY A 132 1.15 -10.33 -0.46
N ALA A 133 0.25 -11.10 0.15
CA ALA A 133 0.42 -11.63 1.50
C ALA A 133 1.71 -12.43 1.70
N LYS A 134 2.16 -13.12 0.66
CA LYS A 134 3.36 -13.97 0.68
C LYS A 134 4.62 -13.24 0.17
N GLN A 135 4.62 -11.91 0.24
CA GLN A 135 5.78 -11.06 -0.07
C GLN A 135 6.62 -10.70 1.17
N THR A 136 6.35 -11.35 2.29
CA THR A 136 7.17 -11.29 3.49
C THR A 136 7.40 -12.68 4.06
N VAL A 137 8.25 -12.79 5.08
CA VAL A 137 8.43 -14.02 5.85
C VAL A 137 7.40 -14.03 6.99
N VAL A 138 6.49 -14.98 6.96
CA VAL A 138 5.43 -15.16 7.97
C VAL A 138 5.62 -16.46 8.74
N ALA A 139 5.51 -17.59 8.04
CA ALA A 139 5.58 -18.92 8.66
C ALA A 139 6.97 -19.57 8.56
N GLU A 140 7.87 -19.02 7.76
CA GLU A 140 9.13 -19.67 7.38
C GLU A 140 10.15 -19.76 8.52
N ILE A 141 10.22 -18.73 9.37
CA ILE A 141 11.26 -18.62 10.38
C ILE A 141 11.16 -19.73 11.44
N PHE A 142 9.94 -20.10 11.85
CA PHE A 142 9.74 -21.06 12.92
C PHE A 142 10.24 -22.47 12.58
N PRO A 143 9.78 -23.13 11.48
CA PRO A 143 10.31 -24.45 11.12
C PRO A 143 11.77 -24.36 10.66
N ALA A 144 12.21 -23.27 10.07
CA ALA A 144 13.61 -23.08 9.72
C ALA A 144 14.53 -23.10 10.95
N PHE A 145 14.14 -22.39 12.01
CA PHE A 145 14.85 -22.38 13.30
C PHE A 145 14.90 -23.79 13.92
N VAL A 146 13.75 -24.46 14.03
CA VAL A 146 13.65 -25.80 14.60
C VAL A 146 14.55 -26.78 13.83
N THR A 147 14.46 -26.80 12.50
CA THR A 147 15.26 -27.70 11.66
C THR A 147 16.75 -27.40 11.79
N TRP A 148 17.14 -26.12 11.76
CA TRP A 148 18.55 -25.73 11.91
C TRP A 148 19.14 -26.15 13.25
N LYS A 149 18.38 -26.00 14.35
CA LYS A 149 18.85 -26.35 15.70
C LYS A 149 18.83 -27.85 16.00
N THR A 150 17.88 -28.59 15.45
CA THR A 150 17.69 -30.01 15.80
C THR A 150 18.23 -31.00 14.73
N GLY A 151 18.48 -30.53 13.52
CA GLY A 151 18.75 -31.35 12.35
C GLY A 151 17.56 -32.17 11.85
N LYS A 152 16.39 -32.06 12.50
CA LYS A 152 15.19 -32.83 12.16
C LYS A 152 14.29 -32.04 11.22
N PRO A 153 13.57 -32.70 10.28
CA PRO A 153 12.56 -32.03 9.47
C PRO A 153 11.45 -31.44 10.31
N SER A 154 10.98 -30.28 9.92
CA SER A 154 9.85 -29.61 10.57
C SER A 154 8.93 -28.93 9.55
N LYS A 155 7.68 -28.76 9.88
CA LYS A 155 6.70 -28.03 9.05
C LYS A 155 5.79 -27.16 9.89
N MET A 156 5.30 -26.10 9.27
CA MET A 156 4.25 -25.24 9.82
C MET A 156 3.20 -24.98 8.75
N ILE A 157 1.95 -25.11 9.11
CA ILE A 157 0.79 -24.89 8.23
C ILE A 157 -0.20 -24.07 9.04
N PHE A 158 -0.47 -22.86 8.60
CA PHE A 158 -1.48 -22.02 9.23
C PHE A 158 -2.89 -22.51 8.91
N THR A 159 -3.75 -22.51 9.90
CA THR A 159 -5.19 -22.57 9.71
C THR A 159 -5.68 -21.32 8.97
N ARG A 160 -6.95 -21.31 8.58
CA ARG A 160 -7.57 -20.11 8.00
C ARG A 160 -7.59 -18.96 9.01
N GLU A 161 -7.92 -19.23 10.24
CA GLU A 161 -7.94 -18.26 11.32
C GLU A 161 -6.54 -17.67 11.57
N GLU A 162 -5.53 -18.51 11.72
CA GLU A 162 -4.14 -18.04 11.86
C GLU A 162 -3.66 -17.21 10.65
N SER A 163 -4.05 -17.60 9.45
CA SER A 163 -3.71 -16.81 8.24
C SER A 163 -4.37 -15.43 8.23
N GLN A 164 -5.51 -15.27 8.87
CA GLN A 164 -6.21 -13.98 8.96
C GLN A 164 -5.77 -13.12 10.14
N THR A 165 -5.35 -13.75 11.24
CA THR A 165 -5.03 -13.05 12.49
C THR A 165 -3.53 -12.88 12.75
N ALA A 166 -2.67 -13.66 12.07
CA ALA A 166 -1.22 -13.65 12.28
C ALA A 166 -0.41 -13.39 11.00
N SER A 167 -1.00 -12.72 10.02
CA SER A 167 -0.31 -12.34 8.77
C SER A 167 -0.50 -10.86 8.44
N THR A 168 0.08 -10.41 7.33
CA THR A 168 0.14 -9.00 6.95
C THR A 168 -1.09 -8.57 6.15
N PRO A 169 -2.04 -7.81 6.73
CA PRO A 169 -3.20 -7.28 6.01
C PRO A 169 -2.84 -6.11 5.09
N ARG A 170 -3.81 -5.63 4.33
CA ARG A 170 -3.74 -4.33 3.65
C ARG A 170 -3.55 -3.21 4.69
N HIS A 171 -2.74 -2.21 4.37
CA HIS A 171 -2.64 -1.00 5.18
C HIS A 171 -4.00 -0.33 5.30
N GLU A 172 -4.41 -0.06 6.53
CA GLU A 172 -5.51 0.84 6.81
C GLU A 172 -5.10 2.26 6.49
N MET A 173 -5.98 3.02 5.81
CA MET A 173 -5.68 4.38 5.38
C MET A 173 -6.89 5.29 5.57
N GLU A 174 -6.62 6.49 6.07
CA GLU A 174 -7.49 7.64 5.92
C GLU A 174 -6.91 8.53 4.83
N VAL A 175 -7.72 8.79 3.82
CA VAL A 175 -7.31 9.58 2.66
C VAL A 175 -8.18 10.83 2.58
N THR A 176 -7.59 11.96 2.89
CA THR A 176 -8.24 13.27 2.77
C THR A 176 -7.89 13.88 1.43
N ILE A 177 -8.89 14.29 0.68
CA ILE A 177 -8.74 14.92 -0.62
C ILE A 177 -9.47 16.26 -0.67
N ARG A 178 -8.81 17.26 -1.27
CA ARG A 178 -9.45 18.48 -1.79
C ARG A 178 -9.25 18.48 -3.30
N LEU A 179 -10.35 18.51 -4.04
CA LEU A 179 -10.36 18.48 -5.49
C LEU A 179 -11.09 19.70 -6.01
N GLY A 180 -10.38 20.53 -6.77
CA GLY A 180 -10.90 21.77 -7.32
C GLY A 180 -11.18 21.67 -8.83
N ALA A 181 -12.36 22.14 -9.26
CA ALA A 181 -12.74 22.17 -10.66
C ALA A 181 -13.47 23.46 -11.05
N MET A 182 -13.47 23.74 -12.35
CA MET A 182 -14.28 24.78 -12.96
C MET A 182 -15.70 24.27 -13.28
N LYS A 183 -16.64 25.18 -13.51
CA LYS A 183 -18.04 24.84 -13.91
C LYS A 183 -18.15 24.00 -15.16
N ASP A 184 -17.18 24.09 -16.07
CA ASP A 184 -17.09 23.27 -17.27
C ASP A 184 -16.62 21.83 -17.04
N GLY A 185 -16.28 21.47 -15.79
CA GLY A 185 -15.80 20.16 -15.38
C GLY A 185 -14.29 19.98 -15.50
N ARG A 186 -13.52 21.00 -15.85
CA ARG A 186 -12.06 20.94 -15.87
C ARG A 186 -11.52 20.92 -14.44
N ILE A 187 -10.87 19.80 -14.07
CA ILE A 187 -10.18 19.64 -12.80
C ILE A 187 -8.84 20.38 -12.86
N ARG A 188 -8.60 21.31 -11.92
CA ARG A 188 -7.39 22.15 -11.90
C ARG A 188 -6.40 21.74 -10.83
N ALA A 189 -6.89 21.33 -9.66
CA ALA A 189 -6.01 20.99 -8.55
C ALA A 189 -6.49 19.78 -7.77
N ILE A 190 -5.52 19.01 -7.25
CA ILE A 190 -5.74 17.93 -6.29
C ILE A 190 -4.76 18.11 -5.12
N ASP A 191 -5.29 18.16 -3.91
CA ASP A 191 -4.54 18.07 -2.67
C ASP A 191 -4.93 16.79 -1.95
N LEU A 192 -3.99 15.88 -1.80
CA LEU A 192 -4.20 14.54 -1.24
C LEU A 192 -3.31 14.33 -0.02
N TYR A 193 -3.91 14.00 1.11
CA TYR A 193 -3.20 13.59 2.31
C TYR A 193 -3.59 12.18 2.71
N THR A 194 -2.61 11.32 2.97
CA THR A 194 -2.84 9.94 3.40
C THR A 194 -2.21 9.68 4.75
N LEU A 195 -3.03 9.37 5.76
CA LEU A 195 -2.60 8.82 7.03
C LEU A 195 -2.75 7.30 6.99
N SER A 196 -1.71 6.56 7.33
CA SER A 196 -1.75 5.11 7.30
C SER A 196 -1.21 4.46 8.57
N ASN A 197 -1.95 3.47 9.06
CA ASN A 197 -1.53 2.58 10.11
C ASN A 197 -0.72 1.41 9.51
N THR A 198 0.58 1.33 9.86
CA THR A 198 1.45 0.25 9.38
C THR A 198 1.57 -0.92 10.37
N GLY A 199 0.96 -0.82 11.55
CA GLY A 199 1.12 -1.83 12.61
C GLY A 199 2.48 -1.81 13.28
N ALA A 200 2.89 -2.92 13.87
CA ALA A 200 4.02 -2.95 14.80
C ALA A 200 5.41 -2.75 14.17
N TYR A 201 5.63 -3.15 12.92
CA TYR A 201 6.97 -3.25 12.34
C TYR A 201 7.19 -2.41 11.08
N GLY A 202 6.22 -1.68 10.61
CA GLY A 202 6.36 -0.75 9.49
C GLY A 202 6.66 -1.40 8.13
N GLU A 203 6.44 -2.69 7.99
CA GLU A 203 6.75 -3.43 6.78
C GLU A 203 6.00 -2.89 5.57
N HIS A 204 6.70 -2.62 4.48
CA HIS A 204 6.16 -2.03 3.25
C HIS A 204 5.47 -0.66 3.42
N GLY A 205 5.39 -0.09 4.63
CA GLY A 205 4.63 1.11 4.95
C GLY A 205 4.91 2.29 4.02
N PRO A 206 6.13 2.83 3.98
CA PRO A 206 6.44 4.02 3.20
C PRO A 206 6.15 3.84 1.71
N THR A 207 6.56 2.71 1.14
CA THR A 207 6.35 2.42 -0.29
C THR A 207 4.87 2.25 -0.62
N THR A 208 4.13 1.51 0.22
CA THR A 208 2.70 1.28 0.00
C THR A 208 1.92 2.59 0.08
N VAL A 209 2.18 3.41 1.09
CA VAL A 209 1.45 4.65 1.31
C VAL A 209 1.82 5.69 0.26
N GLY A 210 3.10 5.81 -0.10
CA GLY A 210 3.53 6.69 -1.19
C GLY A 210 2.83 6.41 -2.52
N LEU A 211 2.53 5.13 -2.82
CA LEU A 211 1.80 4.80 -4.04
C LEU A 211 0.31 5.17 -4.01
N SER A 212 -0.26 5.55 -2.85
CA SER A 212 -1.64 6.05 -2.80
C SER A 212 -1.81 7.35 -3.59
N GLY A 213 -0.86 8.27 -3.52
CA GLY A 213 -0.85 9.50 -4.32
C GLY A 213 -0.22 9.31 -5.70
N HIS A 214 1.00 8.78 -5.75
CA HIS A 214 1.76 8.66 -7.02
C HIS A 214 1.11 7.75 -8.08
N LYS A 215 0.08 6.98 -7.73
CA LYS A 215 -0.67 6.15 -8.68
C LYS A 215 -2.12 6.58 -8.89
N SER A 216 -2.63 7.52 -8.11
CA SER A 216 -4.00 8.01 -8.24
C SER A 216 -4.08 9.38 -8.91
N ILE A 217 -3.29 10.34 -8.44
CA ILE A 217 -3.28 11.71 -8.99
C ILE A 217 -2.92 11.74 -10.49
N PRO A 218 -1.90 11.00 -10.97
CA PRO A 218 -1.51 11.05 -12.38
C PRO A 218 -2.54 10.54 -13.38
N MET A 219 -3.62 9.94 -12.93
CA MET A 219 -4.73 9.57 -13.81
C MET A 219 -5.40 10.80 -14.45
N TYR A 220 -5.24 11.96 -13.83
CA TYR A 220 -5.76 13.26 -14.29
C TYR A 220 -4.60 14.11 -14.79
N GLY A 221 -4.44 14.17 -16.11
CA GLY A 221 -3.24 14.73 -16.77
C GLY A 221 -3.22 16.25 -16.92
N SER A 222 -4.31 16.96 -16.60
CA SER A 222 -4.45 18.41 -16.88
C SER A 222 -4.36 19.29 -15.61
N LEU A 223 -3.77 18.78 -14.54
CA LEU A 223 -3.66 19.52 -13.28
C LEU A 223 -2.70 20.70 -13.41
N GLU A 224 -3.12 21.88 -12.94
CA GLU A 224 -2.28 23.07 -12.79
C GLU A 224 -1.43 23.02 -11.53
N ALA A 225 -1.98 22.41 -10.46
CA ALA A 225 -1.24 22.17 -9.23
C ALA A 225 -1.68 20.87 -8.56
N TYR A 226 -0.76 20.25 -7.82
CA TYR A 226 -1.09 19.17 -6.88
C TYR A 226 -0.18 19.25 -5.65
N ARG A 227 -0.70 18.72 -4.54
CA ARG A 227 0.08 18.36 -3.35
C ARG A 227 -0.29 16.94 -2.97
N PHE A 228 0.71 16.14 -2.66
CA PHE A 228 0.54 14.82 -2.05
C PHE A 228 1.41 14.71 -0.81
N ALA A 229 0.79 14.54 0.35
CA ALA A 229 1.50 14.30 1.59
C ALA A 229 1.02 13.02 2.25
N TYR A 230 1.89 12.36 3.00
CA TYR A 230 1.49 11.18 3.75
C TYR A 230 2.29 11.03 5.05
N ASP A 231 1.62 10.42 6.02
CA ASP A 231 2.19 9.92 7.26
C ASP A 231 1.91 8.43 7.44
N VAL A 232 2.92 7.69 7.86
CA VAL A 232 2.84 6.27 8.19
C VAL A 232 3.14 6.09 9.65
N VAL A 233 2.18 5.59 10.44
CA VAL A 233 2.32 5.48 11.89
C VAL A 233 2.38 4.04 12.35
N TYR A 234 3.20 3.79 13.38
CA TYR A 234 3.23 2.51 14.08
C TYR A 234 2.04 2.38 15.03
N SER A 235 1.59 1.15 15.24
CA SER A 235 0.60 0.80 16.26
C SER A 235 0.79 -0.62 16.76
N ASN A 236 0.04 -1.00 17.80
CA ASN A 236 0.11 -2.33 18.45
C ASN A 236 -0.78 -3.38 17.74
N VAL A 237 -1.05 -3.21 16.44
CA VAL A 237 -1.76 -4.20 15.64
C VAL A 237 -0.79 -4.97 14.75
N MET A 238 -1.29 -5.96 14.03
CA MET A 238 -0.51 -6.70 13.03
C MET A 238 0.17 -5.75 12.05
N SER A 239 1.42 -6.07 11.72
CA SER A 239 2.15 -5.36 10.68
C SER A 239 1.42 -5.46 9.36
N ALA A 240 1.03 -4.33 8.79
CA ALA A 240 0.44 -4.28 7.47
C ALA A 240 1.50 -4.57 6.39
N GLY A 241 1.09 -5.14 5.29
CA GLY A 241 1.98 -5.56 4.22
C GLY A 241 1.44 -5.34 2.83
N ALA A 242 2.02 -6.03 1.88
CA ALA A 242 1.61 -5.92 0.50
C ALA A 242 0.25 -6.58 0.25
N TYR A 243 -0.63 -5.88 -0.44
CA TYR A 243 -1.86 -6.41 -0.98
C TYR A 243 -2.12 -5.83 -2.37
N ARG A 244 -2.67 -6.63 -3.27
CA ARG A 244 -2.97 -6.31 -4.67
C ARG A 244 -3.41 -4.86 -4.86
N GLY A 245 -2.66 -4.11 -5.69
CA GLY A 245 -2.79 -2.67 -5.87
C GLY A 245 -1.84 -1.84 -5.02
N TYR A 246 -1.29 -2.36 -3.91
CA TYR A 246 -0.15 -1.84 -3.15
C TYR A 246 -0.25 -0.34 -2.83
N GLY A 247 -1.35 0.07 -2.19
CA GLY A 247 -1.66 1.47 -1.86
C GLY A 247 -2.42 2.23 -2.95
N ALA A 248 -2.16 1.96 -4.21
CA ALA A 248 -2.84 2.62 -5.33
C ALA A 248 -4.37 2.48 -5.25
N THR A 249 -4.88 1.31 -4.87
CA THR A 249 -6.34 1.09 -4.78
C THR A 249 -7.02 1.98 -3.76
N GLN A 250 -6.37 2.28 -2.63
CA GLN A 250 -6.91 3.18 -1.61
C GLN A 250 -6.94 4.63 -2.11
N GLY A 251 -5.83 5.09 -2.73
CA GLY A 251 -5.75 6.42 -3.30
C GLY A 251 -6.73 6.61 -4.47
N ILE A 252 -6.81 5.63 -5.38
CA ILE A 252 -7.75 5.66 -6.51
C ILE A 252 -9.20 5.70 -6.00
N PHE A 253 -9.53 4.91 -4.98
CA PHE A 253 -10.86 4.95 -4.38
C PHE A 253 -11.24 6.37 -3.90
N ALA A 254 -10.34 7.06 -3.21
CA ALA A 254 -10.59 8.41 -2.71
C ALA A 254 -10.71 9.42 -3.86
N VAL A 255 -9.76 9.41 -4.81
CA VAL A 255 -9.75 10.32 -5.95
C VAL A 255 -11.00 10.12 -6.81
N GLU A 256 -11.33 8.89 -7.17
CA GLU A 256 -12.48 8.57 -8.03
C GLU A 256 -13.83 8.85 -7.35
N SER A 257 -13.90 8.69 -6.03
CA SER A 257 -15.08 9.06 -5.26
C SER A 257 -15.28 10.59 -5.25
N ALA A 258 -14.20 11.36 -5.05
CA ALA A 258 -14.23 12.81 -5.10
C ALA A 258 -14.59 13.33 -6.50
N VAL A 259 -14.07 12.71 -7.57
CA VAL A 259 -14.45 13.05 -8.95
C VAL A 259 -15.93 12.77 -9.22
N SER A 260 -16.46 11.66 -8.69
CA SER A 260 -17.90 11.35 -8.81
C SER A 260 -18.76 12.37 -8.06
N GLU A 261 -18.34 12.79 -6.87
CA GLU A 261 -19.01 13.84 -6.11
C GLU A 261 -18.94 15.19 -6.83
N MET A 262 -17.78 15.54 -7.37
CA MET A 262 -17.62 16.76 -8.19
C MET A 262 -18.56 16.75 -9.39
N ALA A 263 -18.64 15.64 -10.11
CA ALA A 263 -19.54 15.48 -11.24
C ALA A 263 -21.00 15.73 -10.84
N ALA A 264 -21.42 15.17 -9.69
CA ALA A 264 -22.78 15.37 -9.16
C ALA A 264 -23.05 16.84 -8.78
N ARG A 265 -22.10 17.52 -8.13
CA ARG A 265 -22.24 18.93 -7.74
C ARG A 265 -22.32 19.86 -8.96
N LEU A 266 -21.55 19.58 -10.00
CA LEU A 266 -21.55 20.35 -11.25
C LEU A 266 -22.70 19.98 -12.20
N GLY A 267 -23.43 18.88 -11.95
CA GLY A 267 -24.47 18.37 -12.83
C GLY A 267 -23.89 17.81 -14.16
N ILE A 268 -22.66 17.34 -14.15
CA ILE A 268 -21.95 16.77 -15.29
C ILE A 268 -22.02 15.24 -15.21
N ASP A 269 -22.14 14.57 -16.36
CA ASP A 269 -22.09 13.11 -16.42
C ASP A 269 -20.72 12.60 -15.89
N PRO A 270 -20.70 11.62 -14.96
CA PRO A 270 -19.45 11.11 -14.36
C PRO A 270 -18.46 10.52 -15.37
N ILE A 271 -18.93 10.04 -16.52
CA ILE A 271 -18.05 9.56 -17.59
C ILE A 271 -17.41 10.76 -18.30
N ARG A 272 -18.19 11.77 -18.60
CA ARG A 272 -17.71 12.96 -19.30
C ARG A 272 -16.64 13.73 -18.54
N ILE A 273 -16.80 13.92 -17.23
CA ILE A 273 -15.77 14.60 -16.44
C ILE A 273 -14.45 13.82 -16.46
N ARG A 274 -14.49 12.48 -16.47
CA ARG A 274 -13.30 11.64 -16.59
C ARG A 274 -12.66 11.71 -17.97
N GLU A 275 -13.46 11.58 -19.03
CA GLU A 275 -12.98 11.70 -20.42
C GLU A 275 -12.30 13.04 -20.69
N GLN A 276 -12.81 14.11 -20.09
CA GLN A 276 -12.26 15.45 -20.25
C GLN A 276 -10.90 15.60 -19.57
N ASN A 277 -10.70 14.96 -18.42
CA ASN A 277 -9.55 15.21 -17.54
C ASN A 277 -8.52 14.08 -17.49
N MET A 278 -8.84 12.87 -17.99
CA MET A 278 -7.93 11.74 -17.93
C MET A 278 -6.64 12.01 -18.72
N VAL A 279 -5.54 11.46 -18.20
CA VAL A 279 -4.24 11.55 -18.86
C VAL A 279 -4.27 10.96 -20.27
N ARG A 280 -3.53 11.58 -21.18
CA ARG A 280 -3.40 11.16 -22.59
C ARG A 280 -1.95 10.76 -22.88
N GLU A 281 -1.75 9.95 -23.91
CA GLU A 281 -0.43 9.62 -24.41
C GLU A 281 0.36 10.90 -24.76
N GLY A 282 1.62 10.94 -24.37
CA GLY A 282 2.50 12.08 -24.56
C GLY A 282 2.38 13.19 -23.49
N GLN A 283 1.40 13.15 -22.61
CA GLN A 283 1.31 14.13 -21.53
C GLN A 283 2.40 13.92 -20.46
N PHE A 284 2.97 15.03 -20.01
CA PHE A 284 3.85 15.05 -18.86
C PHE A 284 3.03 14.93 -17.56
N MET A 285 3.49 14.07 -16.66
CA MET A 285 2.82 13.76 -15.40
C MET A 285 3.71 14.14 -14.20
N PRO A 286 3.64 15.37 -13.70
CA PRO A 286 4.45 15.80 -12.56
C PRO A 286 4.29 14.88 -11.34
N ALA A 287 3.06 14.50 -11.01
CA ALA A 287 2.74 13.62 -9.88
C ALA A 287 3.18 12.16 -10.07
N TYR A 288 3.68 11.78 -11.24
CA TYR A 288 4.26 10.47 -11.50
C TYR A 288 5.76 10.59 -11.78
N TYR A 289 6.51 11.02 -10.78
CA TYR A 289 7.98 11.15 -10.83
C TYR A 289 8.52 12.02 -11.98
N GLY A 290 7.69 12.93 -12.53
CA GLY A 290 8.06 13.75 -13.68
C GLY A 290 8.22 12.97 -14.98
N GLU A 291 7.55 11.85 -15.13
CA GLU A 291 7.58 11.01 -16.34
C GLU A 291 6.52 11.44 -17.36
N THR A 292 6.73 11.07 -18.59
CA THR A 292 5.75 11.23 -19.68
C THR A 292 4.91 9.97 -19.84
N ALA A 293 3.62 10.11 -20.10
CA ALA A 293 2.72 8.99 -20.41
C ALA A 293 3.08 8.40 -21.79
N ASN A 294 4.01 7.47 -21.84
CA ASN A 294 4.55 6.89 -23.07
C ASN A 294 3.60 5.90 -23.76
N SER A 295 2.67 5.33 -23.01
CA SER A 295 1.64 4.42 -23.53
C SER A 295 0.40 4.59 -22.67
N CYS A 296 -0.65 5.13 -23.26
CA CYS A 296 -1.90 5.41 -22.56
C CYS A 296 -3.09 5.21 -23.52
N ALA A 297 -4.02 4.33 -23.12
CA ALA A 297 -5.22 4.02 -23.88
C ALA A 297 -6.48 4.11 -23.00
N LEU A 298 -6.48 4.99 -22.00
CA LEU A 298 -7.60 5.14 -21.06
C LEU A 298 -8.90 5.53 -21.77
N ASP A 299 -8.82 6.38 -22.78
CA ASP A 299 -9.95 6.77 -23.62
C ASP A 299 -10.56 5.59 -24.38
N GLN A 300 -9.74 4.73 -24.95
CA GLN A 300 -10.18 3.52 -25.63
C GLN A 300 -10.80 2.51 -24.65
N LEU A 301 -10.19 2.36 -23.47
CA LEU A 301 -10.73 1.50 -22.39
C LEU A 301 -12.07 2.02 -21.87
N SER A 302 -12.23 3.33 -21.73
CA SER A 302 -13.49 3.96 -21.34
C SER A 302 -14.61 3.61 -22.33
N LEU A 303 -14.36 3.74 -23.62
CA LEU A 303 -15.32 3.39 -24.67
C LEU A 303 -15.76 1.92 -24.61
N ILE A 304 -14.83 1.00 -24.40
CA ILE A 304 -15.11 -0.45 -24.40
C ILE A 304 -15.85 -0.87 -23.12
N HIS A 305 -15.39 -0.42 -21.94
CA HIS A 305 -15.88 -0.92 -20.66
C HIS A 305 -17.06 -0.15 -20.08
N ILE A 306 -17.23 1.11 -20.45
CA ILE A 306 -18.27 1.98 -19.90
C ILE A 306 -19.42 2.13 -20.88
N SER A 307 -19.13 2.30 -22.18
CA SER A 307 -20.17 2.53 -23.19
C SER A 307 -20.78 1.26 -23.76
N GLU A 308 -20.14 0.08 -23.65
CA GLU A 308 -20.63 -1.18 -24.21
C GLU A 308 -20.66 -2.38 -23.21
N PRO A 309 -21.00 -2.23 -21.93
CA PRO A 309 -20.95 -3.35 -21.00
C PRO A 309 -22.02 -4.42 -21.26
N THR A 310 -23.05 -4.11 -22.07
CA THR A 310 -24.25 -4.95 -22.20
C THR A 310 -24.19 -5.91 -23.38
N ARG A 311 -23.32 -5.70 -24.36
CA ARG A 311 -23.26 -6.54 -25.58
C ARG A 311 -22.56 -7.89 -25.39
N GLN A 312 -21.81 -8.08 -24.27
CA GLN A 312 -21.16 -9.38 -23.98
C GLN A 312 -22.06 -10.38 -23.27
N ALA A 313 -23.24 -9.98 -22.80
CA ALA A 313 -24.16 -10.85 -22.09
C ALA A 313 -25.18 -11.55 -23.00
N GLU A 314 -25.26 -11.19 -24.26
CA GLU A 314 -26.09 -11.83 -25.30
C GLU A 314 -25.25 -12.74 -26.19
#